data_395f0759b39e4c3cd9dc0855042a1c45
#
_entry.id   395f0759b39e4c3cd9dc0855042a1c45
#
_cell.length_a   1.000
_cell.length_b   1.000
_cell.length_c   1.000
_cell.angle_alpha   90.00
_cell.angle_beta   90.00
_cell.angle_gamma   90.00
#
_symmetry.space_group_name_H-M   'P 1'
#
loop_
_entity.id
_entity.type
_entity.pdbx_description
1 polymer ?
#
loop_
_entity_poly.entity_id
_entity_poly.type
_entity_poly.pdbx_seq_one_letter_code
_entity_poly.pdbx_strand_id
1 'polypeptide(L)'
;MARIYPFRALRYDTQKVKMEDVVTQPYDKITPEMQQAYYDRSKYNLIRVILGKKEPNDTDAFAPIPGQTPQTVYTRAAESLTSWRKKNILRQETEPALYGYSQTYTVPGTQEVRERRGFIALGHLYDYADHVVYRHEQTFPKHKSDRLALFKATRAYCEQIYMLYSDPAFTAERLIFESGAPADLEITDEYDVVHKVWKLTNPTLINLITTAMADKKLIIADGHHRYETSVAYMHERAAELGIKPSTAEDDESPSERADEPHSRALVPPFPEAAMMMTFVNMDAPGITILPTHRVVFGLENFSTEAFLTAAEEFFDILPLVEPNTEELVAAVGVAFIAATRDGNHLLTAKPEAIRAALKAMHPEISDRQASLDVVQLHNIVLEHLLHLSHQSIAELKNIRYIRSAEEAVEQVHSGKADVAFLIKPVTLDQLKDISLANDVMPQKSTDFYPKLLSGLAIYALD
;
A
#
# COMPACT_ATOMS: atom_id res chain seq x y z
N MET A 1 -18.09 12.90 -0.46
CA MET A 1 -17.10 13.69 -1.23
C MET A 1 -15.71 13.56 -0.60
N ALA A 2 -14.64 13.40 -1.39
CA ALA A 2 -13.30 13.28 -0.84
C ALA A 2 -12.80 14.63 -0.29
N ARG A 3 -12.68 14.74 1.03
CA ARG A 3 -12.12 15.94 1.67
C ARG A 3 -10.63 15.75 1.89
N ILE A 4 -9.84 16.74 1.50
CA ILE A 4 -8.42 16.79 1.79
C ILE A 4 -8.07 18.12 2.49
N TYR A 5 -7.00 18.10 3.28
CA TYR A 5 -6.60 19.27 4.06
C TYR A 5 -5.11 19.53 3.94
N PRO A 6 -4.69 20.80 3.86
CA PRO A 6 -3.30 21.17 4.09
C PRO A 6 -2.94 20.95 5.56
N PHE A 7 -1.67 20.73 5.86
CA PHE A 7 -1.24 20.50 7.22
C PHE A 7 0.18 21.02 7.50
N ARG A 8 0.45 21.26 8.76
CA ARG A 8 1.76 21.64 9.25
C ARG A 8 2.56 20.38 9.56
N ALA A 9 3.28 19.87 8.56
CA ALA A 9 4.05 18.64 8.75
C ALA A 9 5.21 18.84 9.73
N LEU A 10 5.56 17.76 10.46
CA LEU A 10 6.89 17.63 11.03
C LEU A 10 7.83 17.16 9.91
N ARG A 11 8.93 17.90 9.69
CA ARG A 11 9.94 17.56 8.71
C ARG A 11 11.32 17.57 9.35
N TYR A 12 12.21 16.76 8.81
CA TYR A 12 13.62 16.77 9.21
C TYR A 12 14.28 18.08 8.85
N ASP A 13 15.11 18.59 9.75
CA ASP A 13 15.97 19.74 9.50
C ASP A 13 17.17 19.31 8.67
N THR A 14 17.15 19.61 7.37
CA THR A 14 18.21 19.26 6.41
C THR A 14 19.57 19.90 6.70
N GLN A 15 19.61 20.90 7.59
CA GLN A 15 20.88 21.45 8.08
C GLN A 15 21.54 20.58 9.17
N LYS A 16 20.77 19.65 9.77
CA LYS A 16 21.23 18.80 10.87
C LYS A 16 21.37 17.34 10.49
N VAL A 17 20.63 16.89 9.49
CA VAL A 17 20.66 15.50 9.02
C VAL A 17 20.64 15.46 7.49
N LYS A 18 21.24 14.41 6.92
CA LYS A 18 21.04 14.07 5.51
C LYS A 18 19.75 13.29 5.40
N MET A 19 18.91 13.64 4.44
CA MET A 19 17.61 13.02 4.27
C MET A 19 17.73 11.54 3.94
N GLU A 20 18.68 11.14 3.11
CA GLU A 20 18.95 9.75 2.75
C GLU A 20 19.28 8.86 3.97
N ASP A 21 19.82 9.46 5.04
CA ASP A 21 20.19 8.75 6.26
C ASP A 21 19.00 8.53 7.22
N VAL A 22 17.91 9.29 7.05
CA VAL A 22 16.81 9.33 8.04
C VAL A 22 15.46 8.84 7.52
N VAL A 23 15.26 8.80 6.20
CA VAL A 23 14.08 8.24 5.55
C VAL A 23 14.16 6.71 5.45
N THR A 24 13.01 6.05 5.20
CA THR A 24 12.94 4.59 5.08
C THR A 24 11.90 4.17 4.05
N GLN A 25 11.99 2.94 3.59
CA GLN A 25 10.87 2.25 2.97
C GLN A 25 9.71 2.09 3.96
N PRO A 26 8.46 1.79 3.51
CA PRO A 26 7.35 1.48 4.40
C PRO A 26 7.65 0.24 5.25
N TYR A 27 7.11 0.22 6.48
CA TYR A 27 7.44 -0.79 7.49
C TYR A 27 7.26 -2.24 7.03
N ASP A 28 6.27 -2.51 6.19
CA ASP A 28 5.91 -3.84 5.68
C ASP A 28 6.82 -4.34 4.54
N LYS A 29 7.75 -3.49 4.07
CA LYS A 29 8.76 -3.81 3.06
C LYS A 29 10.17 -3.92 3.63
N ILE A 30 10.34 -3.64 4.91
CA ILE A 30 11.65 -3.65 5.57
C ILE A 30 11.98 -5.04 6.07
N THR A 31 13.04 -5.65 5.50
CA THR A 31 13.59 -6.91 6.00
C THR A 31 14.42 -6.69 7.28
N PRO A 32 14.75 -7.76 8.05
CA PRO A 32 15.64 -7.63 9.20
C PRO A 32 17.01 -7.02 8.86
N GLU A 33 17.56 -7.34 7.70
CA GLU A 33 18.84 -6.79 7.21
C GLU A 33 18.70 -5.29 6.90
N MET A 34 17.62 -4.88 6.23
CA MET A 34 17.31 -3.46 5.98
C MET A 34 17.10 -2.71 7.30
N GLN A 35 16.37 -3.29 8.24
CA GLN A 35 16.17 -2.69 9.57
C GLN A 35 17.51 -2.41 10.23
N GLN A 36 18.44 -3.40 10.24
CA GLN A 36 19.78 -3.22 10.80
C GLN A 36 20.53 -2.10 10.08
N ALA A 37 20.54 -2.11 8.74
CA ALA A 37 21.21 -1.07 7.93
C ALA A 37 20.68 0.34 8.24
N TYR A 38 19.36 0.52 8.38
CA TYR A 38 18.78 1.80 8.77
C TYR A 38 19.16 2.22 10.19
N TYR A 39 19.23 1.28 11.14
CA TYR A 39 19.70 1.55 12.51
C TYR A 39 21.16 2.03 12.54
N ASP A 40 22.00 1.47 11.68
CA ASP A 40 23.44 1.80 11.61
C ASP A 40 23.68 3.11 10.86
N ARG A 41 22.81 3.44 9.88
CA ARG A 41 22.90 4.62 9.05
C ARG A 41 22.77 5.92 9.87
N SER A 42 21.78 5.99 10.77
CA SER A 42 21.60 7.16 11.64
C SER A 42 20.82 6.85 12.93
N LYS A 43 21.23 7.49 14.02
CA LYS A 43 20.44 7.49 15.27
C LYS A 43 19.12 8.26 15.15
N TYR A 44 18.93 9.01 14.06
CA TYR A 44 17.72 9.76 13.76
C TYR A 44 16.91 9.13 12.62
N ASN A 45 17.29 7.93 12.15
CA ASN A 45 16.56 7.23 11.12
C ASN A 45 15.15 6.86 11.62
N LEU A 46 14.14 7.08 10.78
CA LEU A 46 12.72 6.88 11.10
C LEU A 46 12.37 5.43 11.46
N ILE A 47 13.22 4.46 11.08
CA ILE A 47 13.09 3.05 11.46
C ILE A 47 12.87 2.86 12.96
N ARG A 48 13.48 3.72 13.81
CA ARG A 48 13.34 3.67 15.26
C ARG A 48 11.94 3.97 15.76
N VAL A 49 11.15 4.61 14.91
CA VAL A 49 9.76 4.95 15.18
C VAL A 49 8.81 3.94 14.53
N ILE A 50 8.96 3.71 13.23
CA ILE A 50 7.97 2.91 12.49
C ILE A 50 8.14 1.39 12.64
N LEU A 51 9.36 0.95 12.91
CA LEU A 51 9.69 -0.48 13.10
C LEU A 51 10.89 -0.62 14.07
N GLY A 52 10.67 -0.24 15.33
CA GLY A 52 11.70 -0.35 16.38
C GLY A 52 12.09 -1.80 16.66
N LYS A 53 13.34 -2.01 17.06
CA LYS A 53 13.82 -3.34 17.49
C LYS A 53 13.22 -3.70 18.84
N LYS A 54 12.79 -4.96 18.99
CA LYS A 54 12.43 -5.51 20.29
C LYS A 54 13.69 -5.71 21.14
N GLU A 55 13.57 -5.42 22.42
CA GLU A 55 14.62 -5.63 23.42
C GLU A 55 14.25 -6.78 24.36
N PRO A 56 15.25 -7.49 24.94
CA PRO A 56 14.98 -8.66 25.82
C PRO A 56 14.08 -8.35 27.02
N ASN A 57 14.09 -7.10 27.48
CA ASN A 57 13.31 -6.64 28.65
C ASN A 57 12.01 -5.96 28.26
N ASP A 58 11.59 -6.04 27.00
CA ASP A 58 10.32 -5.44 26.60
C ASP A 58 9.15 -6.13 27.28
N THR A 59 8.27 -5.32 27.87
CA THR A 59 6.99 -5.78 28.41
C THR A 59 6.00 -6.05 27.28
N ASP A 60 5.04 -6.93 27.51
CA ASP A 60 3.97 -7.14 26.53
C ASP A 60 3.09 -5.88 26.46
N ALA A 61 3.06 -5.27 25.28
CA ALA A 61 2.25 -4.06 25.04
C ALA A 61 0.74 -4.33 25.12
N PHE A 62 0.33 -5.58 24.91
CA PHE A 62 -1.06 -6.01 24.86
C PHE A 62 -1.54 -6.66 26.18
N ALA A 63 -0.60 -6.92 27.12
CA ALA A 63 -0.87 -7.43 28.45
C ALA A 63 -0.08 -6.62 29.50
N PRO A 64 -0.37 -5.33 29.69
CA PRO A 64 0.40 -4.48 30.60
C PRO A 64 0.21 -4.92 32.06
N ILE A 65 1.32 -4.94 32.82
CA ILE A 65 1.30 -5.25 34.24
C ILE A 65 0.87 -4.01 35.03
N PRO A 66 -0.22 -4.09 35.81
CA PRO A 66 -0.66 -2.95 36.63
C PRO A 66 0.46 -2.39 37.52
N GLY A 67 0.65 -1.06 37.48
CA GLY A 67 1.65 -0.38 38.28
C GLY A 67 3.08 -0.35 37.73
N GLN A 68 3.33 -0.99 36.58
CA GLN A 68 4.61 -0.87 35.87
C GLN A 68 4.50 0.11 34.70
N THR A 69 5.53 0.93 34.51
CA THR A 69 5.66 1.72 33.28
C THR A 69 6.06 0.79 32.14
N PRO A 70 5.24 0.67 31.07
CA PRO A 70 5.56 -0.23 29.97
C PRO A 70 6.89 0.17 29.29
N GLN A 71 7.77 -0.79 29.08
CA GLN A 71 8.94 -0.65 28.23
C GLN A 71 8.67 -1.45 26.97
N THR A 72 8.39 -0.78 25.88
CA THR A 72 8.00 -1.42 24.61
C THR A 72 8.64 -0.72 23.42
N VAL A 73 8.59 -1.33 22.25
CA VAL A 73 8.98 -0.64 21.00
C VAL A 73 8.21 0.66 20.79
N TYR A 74 6.96 0.73 21.22
CA TYR A 74 6.08 1.89 21.05
C TYR A 74 6.45 3.03 21.98
N THR A 75 6.78 2.76 23.24
CA THR A 75 7.25 3.80 24.19
C THR A 75 8.57 4.39 23.71
N ARG A 76 9.52 3.57 23.23
CA ARG A 76 10.78 4.06 22.64
C ARG A 76 10.56 4.86 21.36
N ALA A 77 9.56 4.50 20.53
CA ALA A 77 9.19 5.29 19.37
C ALA A 77 8.70 6.69 19.75
N ALA A 78 7.81 6.79 20.76
CA ALA A 78 7.31 8.06 21.30
C ALA A 78 8.43 8.92 21.91
N GLU A 79 9.34 8.31 22.66
CA GLU A 79 10.52 8.98 23.22
C GLU A 79 11.44 9.53 22.14
N SER A 80 11.65 8.75 21.07
CA SER A 80 12.45 9.16 19.90
C SER A 80 11.85 10.40 19.25
N LEU A 81 10.57 10.38 18.89
CA LEU A 81 9.89 11.53 18.28
C LEU A 81 9.94 12.77 19.18
N THR A 82 9.64 12.61 20.47
CA THR A 82 9.69 13.69 21.44
C THR A 82 11.10 14.28 21.55
N SER A 83 12.12 13.43 21.64
CA SER A 83 13.52 13.84 21.70
C SER A 83 13.95 14.58 20.43
N TRP A 84 13.55 14.09 19.26
CA TRP A 84 13.92 14.70 17.97
C TRP A 84 13.25 16.06 17.79
N ARG A 85 12.00 16.23 18.23
CA ARG A 85 11.33 17.54 18.27
C ARG A 85 12.06 18.51 19.21
N LYS A 86 12.35 18.09 20.46
CA LYS A 86 13.08 18.93 21.44
C LYS A 86 14.47 19.36 20.94
N LYS A 87 15.15 18.52 20.17
CA LYS A 87 16.48 18.81 19.60
C LYS A 87 16.39 19.58 18.28
N ASN A 88 15.19 19.88 17.81
CA ASN A 88 14.94 20.45 16.48
C ASN A 88 15.58 19.63 15.35
N ILE A 89 15.61 18.30 15.47
CA ILE A 89 15.92 17.38 14.37
C ILE A 89 14.67 17.25 13.49
N LEU A 90 13.49 17.14 14.11
CA LEU A 90 12.18 17.30 13.48
C LEU A 90 11.64 18.68 13.85
N ARG A 91 11.23 19.43 12.86
CA ARG A 91 10.64 20.77 13.02
C ARG A 91 9.24 20.77 12.43
N GLN A 92 8.31 21.37 13.14
CA GLN A 92 6.97 21.60 12.61
C GLN A 92 6.99 22.81 11.68
N GLU A 93 6.39 22.66 10.51
CA GLU A 93 6.23 23.76 9.57
C GLU A 93 5.37 24.88 10.18
N THR A 94 5.69 26.12 9.82
CA THR A 94 4.99 27.30 10.37
C THR A 94 3.61 27.48 9.78
N GLU A 95 3.41 27.07 8.52
CA GLU A 95 2.17 27.26 7.77
C GLU A 95 1.64 25.91 7.27
N PRO A 96 0.32 25.74 7.19
CA PRO A 96 -0.27 24.58 6.53
C PRO A 96 0.11 24.54 5.04
N ALA A 97 0.43 23.37 4.53
CA ALA A 97 0.81 23.16 3.14
C ALA A 97 0.24 21.86 2.58
N LEU A 98 0.14 21.79 1.26
CA LEU A 98 0.17 20.55 0.50
C LEU A 98 1.61 20.34 0.03
N TYR A 99 1.97 19.09 -0.28
CA TYR A 99 3.32 18.79 -0.74
C TYR A 99 3.25 18.07 -2.07
N GLY A 100 3.62 18.74 -3.18
CA GLY A 100 3.85 18.07 -4.46
C GLY A 100 4.90 16.97 -4.26
N TYR A 101 4.73 15.83 -4.91
CA TYR A 101 5.63 14.70 -4.76
C TYR A 101 5.80 13.97 -6.08
N SER A 102 7.05 13.80 -6.53
CA SER A 102 7.33 12.95 -7.68
C SER A 102 8.38 11.89 -7.36
N GLN A 103 8.32 10.81 -8.12
CA GLN A 103 9.26 9.69 -8.07
C GLN A 103 9.68 9.35 -9.50
N THR A 104 10.98 9.53 -9.80
CA THR A 104 11.58 9.10 -11.05
C THR A 104 12.34 7.80 -10.82
N TYR A 105 12.07 6.78 -11.62
CA TYR A 105 12.59 5.44 -11.42
C TYR A 105 12.70 4.65 -12.72
N THR A 106 13.57 3.65 -12.74
CA THR A 106 13.61 2.64 -13.81
C THR A 106 12.69 1.50 -13.45
N VAL A 107 11.83 1.07 -14.39
CA VAL A 107 10.95 -0.09 -14.19
C VAL A 107 11.81 -1.34 -14.02
N PRO A 108 11.68 -2.10 -12.91
CA PRO A 108 12.48 -3.28 -12.65
C PRO A 108 12.46 -4.28 -13.79
N GLY A 109 13.63 -4.81 -14.16
CA GLY A 109 13.80 -5.74 -15.28
C GLY A 109 13.79 -5.10 -16.66
N THR A 110 13.74 -3.76 -16.75
CA THR A 110 13.74 -3.02 -18.03
C THR A 110 14.71 -1.85 -18.00
N GLN A 111 14.83 -1.13 -19.15
CA GLN A 111 15.54 0.17 -19.22
C GLN A 111 14.57 1.35 -19.28
N GLU A 112 13.28 1.11 -19.08
CA GLU A 112 12.26 2.15 -19.16
C GLU A 112 12.28 3.02 -17.89
N VAL A 113 12.50 4.33 -18.10
CA VAL A 113 12.42 5.32 -17.01
C VAL A 113 11.02 5.92 -16.99
N ARG A 114 10.42 5.98 -15.81
CA ARG A 114 9.11 6.60 -15.57
C ARG A 114 9.19 7.66 -14.49
N GLU A 115 8.32 8.64 -14.58
CA GLU A 115 8.07 9.60 -13.49
C GLU A 115 6.61 9.50 -13.06
N ARG A 116 6.39 9.20 -11.77
CA ARG A 116 5.08 9.23 -11.13
C ARG A 116 4.95 10.53 -10.34
N ARG A 117 3.86 11.27 -10.59
CA ARG A 117 3.54 12.53 -9.93
C ARG A 117 2.30 12.41 -9.08
N GLY A 118 2.28 13.12 -7.98
CA GLY A 118 1.15 13.21 -7.07
C GLY A 118 1.39 14.28 -6.02
N PHE A 119 0.65 14.24 -4.93
CA PHE A 119 0.85 15.18 -3.83
C PHE A 119 0.47 14.56 -2.49
N ILE A 120 1.10 15.05 -1.41
CA ILE A 120 0.83 14.64 -0.03
C ILE A 120 -0.11 15.68 0.60
N ALA A 121 -1.18 15.18 1.22
CA ALA A 121 -2.15 15.96 2.01
C ALA A 121 -2.69 15.11 3.14
N LEU A 122 -3.46 15.69 4.05
CA LEU A 122 -4.34 14.91 4.90
C LEU A 122 -5.60 14.56 4.12
N GLY A 123 -5.95 13.28 4.08
CA GLY A 123 -7.25 12.82 3.60
C GLY A 123 -8.16 12.54 4.78
N HIS A 124 -9.41 13.00 4.70
CA HIS A 124 -10.45 12.66 5.67
C HIS A 124 -10.66 11.14 5.71
N LEU A 125 -10.87 10.59 6.88
CA LEU A 125 -11.12 9.16 7.06
C LEU A 125 -12.62 8.88 6.95
N TYR A 126 -12.97 7.91 6.12
CA TYR A 126 -14.33 7.45 5.88
C TYR A 126 -14.43 5.95 6.15
N ASP A 127 -15.58 5.52 6.60
CA ASP A 127 -15.92 4.10 6.53
C ASP A 127 -16.12 3.68 5.07
N TYR A 128 -15.85 2.42 4.74
CA TYR A 128 -16.07 1.95 3.35
C TYR A 128 -17.54 2.05 2.91
N ALA A 129 -18.45 2.00 3.88
CA ALA A 129 -19.89 2.19 3.64
C ALA A 129 -20.26 3.59 3.10
N ASP A 130 -19.39 4.60 3.30
CA ASP A 130 -19.59 5.94 2.79
C ASP A 130 -19.32 6.06 1.28
N HIS A 131 -18.77 5.03 0.64
CA HIS A 131 -18.49 4.96 -0.79
C HIS A 131 -17.63 6.12 -1.33
N VAL A 132 -16.74 6.66 -0.50
CA VAL A 132 -15.72 7.65 -0.87
C VAL A 132 -14.37 6.98 -1.06
N VAL A 133 -13.97 6.11 -0.13
CA VAL A 133 -12.73 5.34 -0.17
C VAL A 133 -13.03 3.88 -0.42
N TYR A 134 -12.31 3.30 -1.37
CA TYR A 134 -12.49 1.93 -1.83
C TYR A 134 -11.21 1.13 -1.58
N ARG A 135 -11.40 -0.12 -1.17
CA ARG A 135 -10.31 -1.10 -1.05
C ARG A 135 -10.33 -2.08 -2.21
N HIS A 136 -9.23 -2.76 -2.43
CA HIS A 136 -9.15 -3.86 -3.39
C HIS A 136 -8.51 -5.12 -2.81
N GLU A 137 -8.07 -5.10 -1.56
CA GLU A 137 -7.39 -6.21 -0.90
C GLU A 137 -8.01 -6.48 0.48
N GLN A 138 -8.03 -7.75 0.89
CA GLN A 138 -8.45 -8.16 2.23
C GLN A 138 -7.35 -7.89 3.26
N THR A 139 -7.75 -7.48 4.47
CA THR A 139 -6.83 -7.18 5.57
C THR A 139 -6.96 -8.18 6.71
N PHE A 140 -5.90 -8.34 7.51
CA PHE A 140 -5.86 -9.25 8.65
C PHE A 140 -5.75 -8.51 9.99
N PRO A 141 -6.42 -8.99 11.07
CA PRO A 141 -6.48 -8.30 12.37
C PRO A 141 -5.13 -8.07 13.05
N LYS A 142 -4.17 -9.00 12.88
CA LYS A 142 -2.87 -8.96 13.58
C LYS A 142 -2.04 -7.71 13.30
N HIS A 143 -2.06 -7.21 12.06
CA HIS A 143 -1.30 -6.02 11.69
C HIS A 143 -1.94 -4.72 12.21
N LYS A 144 -3.26 -4.73 12.46
CA LYS A 144 -3.99 -3.56 12.94
C LYS A 144 -3.66 -3.22 14.40
N SER A 145 -3.54 -4.22 15.28
CA SER A 145 -3.22 -4.00 16.69
C SER A 145 -1.84 -3.37 16.89
N ASP A 146 -0.84 -3.81 16.13
CA ASP A 146 0.52 -3.26 16.16
C ASP A 146 0.53 -1.78 15.76
N ARG A 147 -0.09 -1.43 14.62
CA ARG A 147 -0.13 -0.04 14.15
C ARG A 147 -0.95 0.86 15.07
N LEU A 148 -2.06 0.35 15.63
CA LEU A 148 -2.87 1.10 16.60
C LEU A 148 -2.06 1.45 17.87
N ALA A 149 -1.31 0.49 18.41
CA ALA A 149 -0.44 0.73 19.56
C ALA A 149 0.62 1.81 19.25
N LEU A 150 1.21 1.77 18.03
CA LEU A 150 2.15 2.78 17.59
C LEU A 150 1.51 4.18 17.50
N PHE A 151 0.33 4.31 16.87
CA PHE A 151 -0.37 5.59 16.72
C PHE A 151 -0.74 6.19 18.06
N LYS A 152 -1.25 5.38 18.99
CA LYS A 152 -1.57 5.82 20.37
C LYS A 152 -0.34 6.30 21.13
N ALA A 153 0.77 5.58 21.04
CA ALA A 153 1.99 5.92 21.75
C ALA A 153 2.67 7.16 21.17
N THR A 154 2.78 7.25 19.87
CA THR A 154 3.52 8.32 19.18
C THR A 154 2.69 9.58 18.96
N ARG A 155 1.36 9.47 18.95
CA ARG A 155 0.46 10.57 18.53
C ARG A 155 0.89 11.15 17.19
N ALA A 156 1.25 10.29 16.22
CA ALA A 156 1.72 10.72 14.91
C ALA A 156 1.48 9.64 13.83
N TYR A 157 1.20 10.08 12.63
CA TYR A 157 1.23 9.27 11.42
C TYR A 157 2.54 9.54 10.67
N CYS A 158 3.46 8.58 10.70
CA CYS A 158 4.80 8.70 10.12
C CYS A 158 4.89 8.15 8.69
N GLU A 159 3.86 7.46 8.23
CA GLU A 159 3.79 6.80 6.94
C GLU A 159 2.53 7.23 6.19
N GLN A 160 2.62 7.28 4.87
CA GLN A 160 1.54 7.72 3.99
C GLN A 160 0.68 6.53 3.55
N ILE A 161 -0.61 6.77 3.31
CA ILE A 161 -1.44 5.88 2.51
C ILE A 161 -1.29 6.28 1.04
N TYR A 162 -1.12 5.32 0.16
CA TYR A 162 -1.11 5.55 -1.27
C TYR A 162 -2.55 5.48 -1.81
N MET A 163 -3.07 6.64 -2.26
CA MET A 163 -4.42 6.78 -2.80
C MET A 163 -4.37 7.05 -4.29
N LEU A 164 -5.22 6.36 -5.04
CA LEU A 164 -5.49 6.64 -6.45
C LEU A 164 -6.83 7.37 -6.59
N TYR A 165 -6.88 8.30 -7.54
CA TYR A 165 -8.10 8.96 -8.00
C TYR A 165 -8.08 9.07 -9.52
N SER A 166 -9.23 9.35 -10.14
CA SER A 166 -9.33 9.54 -11.59
C SER A 166 -9.66 11.00 -11.88
N ASP A 167 -8.80 11.66 -12.67
CA ASP A 167 -9.01 13.00 -13.19
C ASP A 167 -8.37 13.15 -14.59
N PRO A 168 -9.11 12.84 -15.67
CA PRO A 168 -8.61 12.96 -17.04
C PRO A 168 -8.19 14.39 -17.43
N ALA A 169 -8.60 15.39 -16.66
CA ALA A 169 -8.19 16.78 -16.86
C ALA A 169 -6.82 17.11 -16.24
N PHE A 170 -6.23 16.22 -15.43
CA PHE A 170 -4.94 16.41 -14.75
C PHE A 170 -4.87 17.71 -13.93
N THR A 171 -5.98 18.09 -13.28
CA THR A 171 -6.14 19.41 -12.66
C THR A 171 -5.10 19.65 -11.56
N ALA A 172 -4.96 18.71 -10.63
CA ALA A 172 -4.00 18.83 -9.53
C ALA A 172 -2.55 18.84 -10.05
N GLU A 173 -2.21 17.93 -10.96
CA GLU A 173 -0.86 17.84 -11.54
C GLU A 173 -0.45 19.13 -12.24
N ARG A 174 -1.33 19.72 -13.04
CA ARG A 174 -1.08 20.99 -13.71
C ARG A 174 -0.85 22.11 -12.71
N LEU A 175 -1.71 22.25 -11.72
CA LEU A 175 -1.61 23.27 -10.70
C LEU A 175 -0.31 23.17 -9.90
N ILE A 176 0.19 21.97 -9.66
CA ILE A 176 1.38 21.73 -8.85
C ILE A 176 2.67 21.86 -9.67
N PHE A 177 2.71 21.28 -10.88
CA PHE A 177 3.98 21.05 -11.59
C PHE A 177 4.20 21.94 -12.83
N GLU A 178 3.15 22.57 -13.40
CA GLU A 178 3.32 23.40 -14.60
C GLU A 178 4.13 24.67 -14.38
N SER A 179 4.27 25.13 -13.14
CA SER A 179 5.10 26.31 -12.84
C SER A 179 6.59 26.10 -13.12
N GLY A 180 7.03 24.84 -13.21
CA GLY A 180 8.44 24.49 -13.37
C GLY A 180 9.33 24.91 -12.19
N ALA A 181 8.75 25.26 -11.04
CA ALA A 181 9.53 25.61 -9.85
C ALA A 181 10.44 24.46 -9.42
N PRO A 182 11.65 24.74 -8.95
CA PRO A 182 12.54 23.71 -8.43
C PRO A 182 11.92 23.04 -7.19
N ALA A 183 12.25 21.77 -6.97
CA ALA A 183 11.83 21.06 -5.77
C ALA A 183 12.53 21.64 -4.52
N ASP A 184 11.82 21.67 -3.39
CA ASP A 184 12.39 22.05 -2.09
C ASP A 184 13.31 20.95 -1.53
N LEU A 185 13.07 19.71 -1.93
CA LEU A 185 13.83 18.54 -1.52
C LEU A 185 13.97 17.58 -2.69
N GLU A 186 15.19 17.08 -2.90
CA GLU A 186 15.50 15.99 -3.81
C GLU A 186 16.40 14.99 -3.10
N ILE A 187 16.03 13.70 -3.13
CA ILE A 187 16.78 12.60 -2.53
C ILE A 187 16.71 11.37 -3.42
N THR A 188 17.72 10.52 -3.35
CA THR A 188 17.75 9.22 -4.01
C THR A 188 17.75 8.12 -2.95
N ASP A 189 16.86 7.15 -3.08
CA ASP A 189 16.77 6.02 -2.15
C ASP A 189 17.71 4.86 -2.55
N GLU A 190 17.70 3.78 -1.78
CA GLU A 190 18.55 2.59 -2.00
C GLU A 190 18.17 1.76 -3.23
N TYR A 191 17.10 2.11 -3.92
CA TYR A 191 16.66 1.50 -5.19
C TYR A 191 16.86 2.43 -6.39
N ASP A 192 17.69 3.46 -6.23
CA ASP A 192 17.96 4.49 -7.23
C ASP A 192 16.70 5.27 -7.67
N VAL A 193 15.67 5.30 -6.83
CA VAL A 193 14.49 6.13 -7.06
C VAL A 193 14.79 7.56 -6.62
N VAL A 194 14.59 8.51 -7.53
CA VAL A 194 14.72 9.93 -7.22
C VAL A 194 13.38 10.48 -6.76
N HIS A 195 13.32 10.95 -5.53
CA HIS A 195 12.15 11.55 -4.89
C HIS A 195 12.30 13.07 -4.85
N LYS A 196 11.29 13.79 -5.31
CA LYS A 196 11.24 15.26 -5.24
C LYS A 196 9.99 15.72 -4.50
N VAL A 197 10.13 16.74 -3.67
CA VAL A 197 9.04 17.32 -2.88
C VAL A 197 8.99 18.82 -3.07
N TRP A 198 7.78 19.37 -3.27
CA TRP A 198 7.49 20.79 -3.36
C TRP A 198 6.51 21.20 -2.26
N LYS A 199 6.86 22.17 -1.45
CA LYS A 199 5.97 22.72 -0.42
C LYS A 199 5.06 23.80 -1.01
N LEU A 200 3.76 23.58 -0.95
CA LEU A 200 2.73 24.46 -1.53
C LEU A 200 1.98 25.16 -0.39
N THR A 201 2.24 26.44 -0.20
CA THR A 201 1.62 27.26 0.87
C THR A 201 0.64 28.31 0.34
N ASN A 202 0.54 28.51 -0.99
CA ASN A 202 -0.37 29.48 -1.57
C ASN A 202 -1.83 29.07 -1.31
N PRO A 203 -2.63 29.85 -0.56
CA PRO A 203 -4.00 29.48 -0.19
C PRO A 203 -4.94 29.30 -1.39
N THR A 204 -4.76 30.11 -2.43
CA THR A 204 -5.57 30.01 -3.66
C THR A 204 -5.30 28.69 -4.37
N LEU A 205 -4.02 28.29 -4.49
CA LEU A 205 -3.63 27.04 -5.10
C LEU A 205 -4.15 25.84 -4.30
N ILE A 206 -4.01 25.89 -2.97
CA ILE A 206 -4.52 24.86 -2.07
C ILE A 206 -6.04 24.71 -2.24
N ASN A 207 -6.78 25.83 -2.27
CA ASN A 207 -8.23 25.79 -2.44
C ASN A 207 -8.65 25.21 -3.81
N LEU A 208 -7.95 25.53 -4.88
CA LEU A 208 -8.21 24.95 -6.20
C LEU A 208 -7.99 23.43 -6.21
N ILE A 209 -6.90 22.94 -5.60
CA ILE A 209 -6.61 21.51 -5.51
C ILE A 209 -7.65 20.80 -4.64
N THR A 210 -7.98 21.34 -3.46
CA THR A 210 -8.98 20.73 -2.57
C THR A 210 -10.36 20.67 -3.22
N THR A 211 -10.73 21.70 -3.97
CA THR A 211 -11.99 21.74 -4.74
C THR A 211 -11.98 20.67 -5.85
N ALA A 212 -10.88 20.53 -6.58
CA ALA A 212 -10.75 19.52 -7.63
C ALA A 212 -10.81 18.08 -7.11
N MET A 213 -10.48 17.87 -5.84
CA MET A 213 -10.58 16.55 -5.20
C MET A 213 -11.96 16.23 -4.62
N ALA A 214 -12.81 17.23 -4.43
CA ALA A 214 -14.05 17.08 -3.66
C ALA A 214 -15.03 16.03 -4.25
N ASP A 215 -15.09 15.86 -5.56
CA ASP A 215 -15.98 14.92 -6.25
C ASP A 215 -15.32 13.55 -6.51
N LYS A 216 -14.05 13.36 -6.17
CA LYS A 216 -13.30 12.16 -6.53
C LYS A 216 -13.60 11.00 -5.60
N LYS A 217 -13.66 9.80 -6.18
CA LYS A 217 -13.57 8.53 -5.46
C LYS A 217 -12.11 8.15 -5.30
N LEU A 218 -11.78 7.62 -4.13
CA LEU A 218 -10.40 7.26 -3.78
C LEU A 218 -10.26 5.74 -3.69
N ILE A 219 -9.23 5.19 -4.31
CA ILE A 219 -8.89 3.78 -4.22
C ILE A 219 -7.58 3.65 -3.46
N ILE A 220 -7.54 2.81 -2.42
CA ILE A 220 -6.30 2.52 -1.71
C ILE A 220 -5.41 1.67 -2.61
N ALA A 221 -4.27 2.20 -3.06
CA ALA A 221 -3.26 1.44 -3.80
C ALA A 221 -2.35 0.64 -2.87
N ASP A 222 -1.93 1.26 -1.75
CA ASP A 222 -1.09 0.62 -0.74
C ASP A 222 -1.39 1.20 0.64
N GLY A 223 -1.29 0.36 1.67
CA GLY A 223 -1.51 0.77 3.05
C GLY A 223 -2.90 0.47 3.61
N HIS A 224 -3.62 -0.54 3.10
CA HIS A 224 -4.95 -0.96 3.58
C HIS A 224 -5.00 -1.14 5.11
N HIS A 225 -4.03 -1.86 5.69
CA HIS A 225 -3.97 -2.04 7.15
C HIS A 225 -3.79 -0.73 7.90
N ARG A 226 -2.96 0.21 7.38
CA ARG A 226 -2.76 1.54 7.97
C ARG A 226 -4.06 2.36 7.91
N TYR A 227 -4.76 2.34 6.77
CA TYR A 227 -6.03 3.03 6.61
C TYR A 227 -7.08 2.53 7.60
N GLU A 228 -7.35 1.23 7.64
CA GLU A 228 -8.37 0.65 8.52
C GLU A 228 -8.02 0.81 10.01
N THR A 229 -6.73 0.79 10.36
CA THR A 229 -6.29 1.10 11.72
C THR A 229 -6.55 2.57 12.08
N SER A 230 -6.35 3.48 11.12
CA SER A 230 -6.62 4.90 11.34
C SER A 230 -8.12 5.18 11.48
N VAL A 231 -8.97 4.50 10.70
CA VAL A 231 -10.44 4.58 10.87
C VAL A 231 -10.86 4.08 12.24
N ALA A 232 -10.34 2.92 12.68
CA ALA A 232 -10.63 2.41 14.03
C ALA A 232 -10.17 3.38 15.13
N TYR A 233 -8.99 3.98 14.97
CA TYR A 233 -8.48 4.98 15.92
C TYR A 233 -9.29 6.27 15.90
N MET A 234 -9.75 6.72 14.75
CA MET A 234 -10.68 7.85 14.61
C MET A 234 -11.96 7.60 15.40
N HIS A 235 -12.60 6.43 15.25
CA HIS A 235 -13.83 6.10 15.99
C HIS A 235 -13.60 6.06 17.49
N GLU A 236 -12.50 5.50 17.96
CA GLU A 236 -12.14 5.48 19.38
C GLU A 236 -11.98 6.90 19.91
N ARG A 237 -11.24 7.76 19.21
CA ARG A 237 -11.03 9.15 19.60
C ARG A 237 -12.30 9.98 19.55
N ALA A 238 -13.14 9.79 18.53
CA ALA A 238 -14.43 10.46 18.44
C ALA A 238 -15.34 10.12 19.64
N ALA A 239 -15.38 8.84 20.03
CA ALA A 239 -16.13 8.41 21.22
C ALA A 239 -15.61 9.04 22.50
N GLU A 240 -14.28 9.11 22.71
CA GLU A 240 -13.66 9.78 23.86
C GLU A 240 -13.95 11.28 23.90
N LEU A 241 -14.03 11.94 22.74
CA LEU A 241 -14.32 13.37 22.64
C LEU A 241 -15.83 13.68 22.66
N GLY A 242 -16.70 12.67 22.60
CA GLY A 242 -18.15 12.85 22.48
C GLY A 242 -18.58 13.45 21.14
N ILE A 243 -17.76 13.25 20.09
CA ILE A 243 -18.00 13.75 18.73
C ILE A 243 -18.52 12.61 17.87
N LYS A 244 -19.60 12.84 17.11
CA LYS A 244 -20.01 11.91 16.05
C LYS A 244 -19.10 12.11 14.84
N PRO A 245 -18.42 11.07 14.33
CA PRO A 245 -17.68 11.18 13.07
C PRO A 245 -18.61 11.68 11.96
N SER A 246 -18.11 12.60 11.12
CA SER A 246 -18.88 13.07 9.97
C SER A 246 -18.90 11.99 8.88
N THR A 247 -20.06 11.71 8.33
CA THR A 247 -20.27 10.80 7.20
C THR A 247 -20.26 11.57 5.88
N ALA A 248 -20.21 10.87 4.76
CA ALA A 248 -20.32 11.51 3.43
C ALA A 248 -21.67 12.22 3.23
N GLU A 249 -22.75 11.75 3.89
CA GLU A 249 -24.07 12.36 3.84
C GLU A 249 -24.13 13.73 4.53
N ASP A 250 -23.33 13.94 5.56
CA ASP A 250 -23.23 15.24 6.25
C ASP A 250 -22.70 16.35 5.32
N ASP A 251 -22.16 15.98 4.15
CA ASP A 251 -21.59 16.89 3.15
C ASP A 251 -22.57 17.33 2.05
N GLU A 252 -23.70 16.65 1.90
CA GLU A 252 -24.64 16.88 0.79
C GLU A 252 -25.63 18.03 1.02
N SER A 253 -25.53 18.79 2.09
CA SER A 253 -26.37 19.98 2.33
C SER A 253 -25.69 21.30 1.92
N PRO A 254 -25.62 21.63 0.61
CA PRO A 254 -25.13 22.94 0.16
C PRO A 254 -26.11 24.08 0.41
N SER A 255 -27.38 23.79 0.75
CA SER A 255 -28.48 24.78 0.63
C SER A 255 -28.67 25.72 1.82
N GLU A 256 -28.05 25.46 2.98
CA GLU A 256 -28.22 26.33 4.14
C GLU A 256 -26.99 27.19 4.53
N ARG A 257 -25.88 27.10 3.77
CA ARG A 257 -24.61 27.75 4.11
C ARG A 257 -24.07 28.73 3.05
N ALA A 258 -24.92 29.21 2.16
CA ALA A 258 -24.51 30.12 1.07
C ALA A 258 -24.04 31.51 1.54
N ASP A 259 -24.28 31.88 2.80
CA ASP A 259 -24.02 33.23 3.31
C ASP A 259 -22.83 33.35 4.28
N GLU A 260 -22.05 32.26 4.55
CA GLU A 260 -20.82 32.40 5.30
C GLU A 260 -19.62 32.64 4.37
N PRO A 261 -18.77 33.65 4.63
CA PRO A 261 -17.62 33.93 3.81
C PRO A 261 -16.68 32.69 3.79
N HIS A 262 -16.13 32.33 2.64
CA HIS A 262 -15.32 31.15 2.30
C HIS A 262 -14.01 30.95 3.10
N SER A 263 -14.03 31.17 4.39
CA SER A 263 -12.87 31.13 5.30
C SER A 263 -13.03 30.09 6.41
N ARG A 264 -13.73 28.97 6.19
CA ARG A 264 -13.50 27.84 7.09
C ARG A 264 -12.09 27.33 6.87
N ALA A 265 -11.28 27.43 7.91
CA ALA A 265 -9.97 26.82 7.91
C ALA A 265 -10.10 25.37 7.42
N LEU A 266 -9.36 25.01 6.35
CA LEU A 266 -9.30 23.66 5.80
C LEU A 266 -8.54 22.79 6.81
N VAL A 267 -9.22 22.40 7.90
CA VAL A 267 -8.67 21.57 8.97
C VAL A 267 -9.64 20.42 9.26
N PRO A 268 -9.15 19.24 9.64
CA PRO A 268 -10.02 18.15 10.05
C PRO A 268 -10.77 18.51 11.33
N PRO A 269 -11.97 17.93 11.58
CA PRO A 269 -12.79 18.18 12.77
C PRO A 269 -12.05 17.94 14.09
N PHE A 270 -11.19 16.96 14.14
CA PHE A 270 -10.20 16.66 15.18
C PHE A 270 -9.02 15.95 14.50
N PRO A 271 -7.82 15.95 15.12
CA PRO A 271 -6.61 15.47 14.42
C PRO A 271 -6.73 14.08 13.83
N GLU A 272 -7.30 13.13 14.57
CA GLU A 272 -7.44 11.73 14.14
C GLU A 272 -8.55 11.50 13.11
N ALA A 273 -9.35 12.53 12.76
CA ALA A 273 -10.35 12.43 11.68
C ALA A 273 -9.72 12.42 10.28
N ALA A 274 -8.42 12.65 10.19
CA ALA A 274 -7.70 12.62 8.91
C ALA A 274 -6.36 11.91 9.06
N MET A 275 -5.86 11.38 7.94
CA MET A 275 -4.57 10.72 7.86
C MET A 275 -3.75 11.25 6.69
N MET A 276 -2.43 11.19 6.81
CA MET A 276 -1.51 11.57 5.74
C MET A 276 -1.58 10.59 4.58
N MET A 277 -1.88 11.10 3.40
CA MET A 277 -2.06 10.34 2.17
C MET A 277 -1.28 10.97 1.03
N THR A 278 -0.77 10.14 0.13
CA THR A 278 -0.27 10.57 -1.18
C THR A 278 -1.31 10.25 -2.23
N PHE A 279 -1.79 11.28 -2.90
CA PHE A 279 -2.78 11.19 -3.96
C PHE A 279 -2.11 11.17 -5.31
N VAL A 280 -2.40 10.15 -6.12
CA VAL A 280 -1.86 9.97 -7.47
C VAL A 280 -3.01 9.75 -8.42
N ASN A 281 -2.99 10.47 -9.52
CA ASN A 281 -4.01 10.34 -10.57
C ASN A 281 -3.74 9.07 -11.40
N MET A 282 -4.73 8.18 -11.46
CA MET A 282 -4.59 6.92 -12.22
C MET A 282 -4.64 7.12 -13.74
N ASP A 283 -5.15 8.28 -14.20
CA ASP A 283 -5.16 8.62 -15.62
C ASP A 283 -3.83 9.24 -16.08
N ALA A 284 -2.92 9.56 -15.12
CA ALA A 284 -1.60 10.09 -15.42
C ALA A 284 -0.60 8.95 -15.72
N PRO A 285 0.42 9.21 -16.56
CA PRO A 285 1.50 8.24 -16.77
C PRO A 285 2.34 8.03 -15.50
N GLY A 286 3.14 6.98 -15.49
CA GLY A 286 4.13 6.74 -14.42
C GLY A 286 3.63 5.88 -13.26
N ILE A 287 2.48 5.23 -13.36
CA ILE A 287 2.10 4.17 -12.41
C ILE A 287 2.60 2.83 -12.96
N THR A 288 3.22 2.05 -12.09
CA THR A 288 3.66 0.69 -12.39
C THR A 288 3.13 -0.25 -11.32
N ILE A 289 2.45 -1.32 -11.76
CA ILE A 289 2.08 -2.46 -10.92
C ILE A 289 2.97 -3.61 -11.39
N LEU A 290 3.76 -4.16 -10.48
CA LEU A 290 4.60 -5.31 -10.75
C LEU A 290 3.84 -6.61 -10.47
N PRO A 291 4.16 -7.70 -11.19
CA PRO A 291 3.63 -9.00 -10.86
C PRO A 291 4.17 -9.45 -9.51
N THR A 292 3.40 -10.26 -8.83
CA THR A 292 3.84 -10.94 -7.62
C THR A 292 3.68 -12.44 -7.84
N HIS A 293 4.78 -13.12 -8.16
CA HIS A 293 4.77 -14.56 -8.43
C HIS A 293 4.56 -15.35 -7.14
N ARG A 294 3.94 -16.53 -7.24
CA ARG A 294 3.67 -17.41 -6.10
C ARG A 294 4.62 -18.58 -6.14
N VAL A 295 5.43 -18.72 -5.11
CA VAL A 295 6.37 -19.84 -4.94
C VAL A 295 5.87 -20.71 -3.83
N VAL A 296 5.47 -21.94 -4.14
CA VAL A 296 4.89 -22.91 -3.22
C VAL A 296 5.97 -23.91 -2.79
N PHE A 297 6.01 -24.22 -1.51
CA PHE A 297 7.00 -25.11 -0.92
C PHE A 297 6.40 -25.96 0.20
N GLY A 298 7.04 -27.09 0.47
CA GLY A 298 6.66 -28.00 1.55
C GLY A 298 5.35 -28.77 1.27
N LEU A 299 5.06 -29.03 -0.02
CA LEU A 299 3.95 -29.90 -0.41
C LEU A 299 4.34 -31.36 -0.14
N GLU A 300 3.46 -32.10 0.56
CA GLU A 300 3.67 -33.52 0.78
C GLU A 300 3.43 -34.30 -0.52
N ASN A 301 4.46 -35.04 -0.98
CA ASN A 301 4.41 -35.90 -2.17
C ASN A 301 4.02 -35.17 -3.47
N PHE A 302 4.46 -33.91 -3.65
CA PHE A 302 4.21 -33.18 -4.90
C PHE A 302 4.78 -33.94 -6.10
N SER A 303 3.94 -34.13 -7.12
CA SER A 303 4.32 -34.71 -8.42
C SER A 303 3.86 -33.77 -9.52
N THR A 304 4.79 -33.38 -10.38
CA THR A 304 4.51 -32.53 -11.57
C THR A 304 3.48 -33.21 -12.47
N GLU A 305 3.64 -34.51 -12.73
CA GLU A 305 2.73 -35.28 -13.61
C GLU A 305 1.30 -35.32 -13.03
N ALA A 306 1.15 -35.62 -11.73
CA ALA A 306 -0.16 -35.66 -11.08
C ALA A 306 -0.82 -34.26 -11.09
N PHE A 307 -0.05 -33.20 -10.82
CA PHE A 307 -0.54 -31.83 -10.85
C PHE A 307 -1.02 -31.46 -12.27
N LEU A 308 -0.21 -31.71 -13.31
CA LEU A 308 -0.57 -31.36 -14.69
C LEU A 308 -1.79 -32.14 -15.16
N THR A 309 -1.86 -33.45 -14.84
CA THR A 309 -3.05 -34.29 -15.16
C THR A 309 -4.33 -33.73 -14.54
N ALA A 310 -4.27 -33.31 -13.27
CA ALA A 310 -5.42 -32.68 -12.62
C ALA A 310 -5.74 -31.30 -13.19
N ALA A 311 -4.72 -30.55 -13.60
CA ALA A 311 -4.88 -29.21 -14.16
C ALA A 311 -5.50 -29.23 -15.57
N GLU A 312 -5.40 -30.32 -16.32
CA GLU A 312 -6.01 -30.45 -17.67
C GLU A 312 -7.54 -30.27 -17.67
N GLU A 313 -8.22 -30.46 -16.54
CA GLU A 313 -9.64 -30.15 -16.43
C GLU A 313 -9.93 -28.67 -16.63
N PHE A 314 -9.06 -27.79 -16.12
CA PHE A 314 -9.27 -26.35 -16.02
C PHE A 314 -8.44 -25.54 -17.00
N PHE A 315 -7.35 -26.11 -17.52
CA PHE A 315 -6.36 -25.39 -18.33
C PHE A 315 -5.97 -26.18 -19.58
N ASP A 316 -5.71 -25.45 -20.66
CA ASP A 316 -4.90 -25.96 -21.78
C ASP A 316 -3.43 -25.82 -21.41
N ILE A 317 -2.65 -26.89 -21.53
CA ILE A 317 -1.28 -26.97 -21.05
C ILE A 317 -0.32 -27.07 -22.21
N LEU A 318 0.64 -26.11 -22.30
CA LEU A 318 1.69 -26.08 -23.29
C LEU A 318 3.06 -26.19 -22.61
N PRO A 319 3.87 -27.21 -22.90
CA PRO A 319 5.24 -27.28 -22.39
C PRO A 319 6.10 -26.14 -22.95
N LEU A 320 6.92 -25.54 -22.09
CA LEU A 320 7.87 -24.48 -22.42
C LEU A 320 9.30 -24.95 -22.20
N VAL A 321 10.21 -24.56 -23.11
CA VAL A 321 11.65 -24.84 -22.95
C VAL A 321 12.21 -24.01 -21.78
N GLU A 322 11.84 -22.74 -21.72
CA GLU A 322 12.21 -21.81 -20.64
C GLU A 322 10.96 -21.12 -20.08
N PRO A 323 10.94 -20.72 -18.81
CA PRO A 323 9.79 -20.03 -18.22
C PRO A 323 9.78 -18.54 -18.65
N ASN A 324 9.59 -18.30 -19.95
CA ASN A 324 9.63 -16.97 -20.55
C ASN A 324 8.35 -16.18 -20.27
N THR A 325 8.47 -15.07 -19.58
CA THR A 325 7.35 -14.16 -19.27
C THR A 325 6.78 -13.48 -20.53
N GLU A 326 7.50 -13.42 -21.66
CA GLU A 326 6.98 -12.88 -22.92
C GLU A 326 5.84 -13.77 -23.46
N GLU A 327 5.98 -15.09 -23.39
CA GLU A 327 4.91 -16.02 -23.77
C GLU A 327 3.69 -15.87 -22.86
N LEU A 328 3.92 -15.66 -21.57
CA LEU A 328 2.86 -15.37 -20.61
C LEU A 328 2.11 -14.08 -20.97
N VAL A 329 2.82 -13.02 -21.33
CA VAL A 329 2.22 -11.74 -21.74
C VAL A 329 1.45 -11.88 -23.05
N ALA A 330 1.96 -12.67 -24.00
CA ALA A 330 1.32 -12.92 -25.28
C ALA A 330 0.06 -13.80 -25.18
N ALA A 331 -0.08 -14.58 -24.11
CA ALA A 331 -1.22 -15.47 -23.92
C ALA A 331 -2.53 -14.68 -23.79
N VAL A 332 -3.55 -15.10 -24.53
CA VAL A 332 -4.89 -14.50 -24.51
C VAL A 332 -5.68 -15.04 -23.31
N GLY A 333 -6.33 -14.14 -22.57
CA GLY A 333 -7.09 -14.51 -21.37
C GLY A 333 -6.22 -14.74 -20.14
N VAL A 334 -6.77 -15.47 -19.18
CA VAL A 334 -6.05 -15.83 -17.93
C VAL A 334 -5.06 -16.94 -18.23
N ALA A 335 -3.81 -16.74 -17.84
CA ALA A 335 -2.75 -17.71 -18.01
C ALA A 335 -1.68 -17.58 -16.92
N PHE A 336 -1.02 -18.68 -16.58
CA PHE A 336 0.13 -18.75 -15.68
C PHE A 336 1.23 -19.62 -16.27
N ILE A 337 2.47 -19.41 -15.87
CA ILE A 337 3.52 -20.39 -16.08
C ILE A 337 3.71 -21.15 -14.75
N ALA A 338 3.57 -22.47 -14.79
CA ALA A 338 3.97 -23.36 -13.73
C ALA A 338 5.41 -23.83 -14.00
N ALA A 339 6.36 -23.36 -13.21
CA ALA A 339 7.74 -23.82 -13.23
C ALA A 339 7.94 -24.86 -12.14
N THR A 340 8.34 -26.07 -12.52
CA THR A 340 8.60 -27.21 -11.65
C THR A 340 10.02 -27.74 -11.86
N ARG A 341 10.46 -28.71 -11.08
CA ARG A 341 11.77 -29.37 -11.30
C ARG A 341 11.82 -30.18 -12.61
N ASP A 342 10.67 -30.66 -13.04
CA ASP A 342 10.56 -31.56 -14.22
C ASP A 342 10.30 -30.79 -15.52
N GLY A 343 10.05 -29.47 -15.44
CA GLY A 343 9.82 -28.64 -16.63
C GLY A 343 8.92 -27.43 -16.34
N ASN A 344 8.74 -26.64 -17.39
CA ASN A 344 7.93 -25.42 -17.35
C ASN A 344 6.71 -25.58 -18.25
N HIS A 345 5.57 -25.07 -17.84
CA HIS A 345 4.31 -25.25 -18.56
C HIS A 345 3.49 -23.95 -18.51
N LEU A 346 3.04 -23.51 -19.68
CA LEU A 346 2.03 -22.45 -19.78
C LEU A 346 0.66 -23.09 -19.61
N LEU A 347 -0.07 -22.65 -18.61
CA LEU A 347 -1.44 -23.04 -18.30
C LEU A 347 -2.37 -21.90 -18.75
N THR A 348 -3.19 -22.15 -19.78
CA THR A 348 -4.19 -21.17 -20.26
C THR A 348 -5.57 -21.62 -19.81
N ALA A 349 -6.30 -20.77 -19.10
CA ALA A 349 -7.57 -21.11 -18.50
C ALA A 349 -8.64 -21.46 -19.55
N LYS A 350 -9.42 -22.50 -19.28
CA LYS A 350 -10.65 -22.85 -19.99
C LYS A 350 -11.82 -22.10 -19.33
N PRO A 351 -12.32 -21.00 -19.91
CA PRO A 351 -13.20 -20.06 -19.19
C PRO A 351 -14.48 -20.69 -18.62
N GLU A 352 -15.06 -21.64 -19.36
CA GLU A 352 -16.31 -22.31 -18.94
C GLU A 352 -16.08 -23.26 -17.78
N ALA A 353 -15.02 -24.07 -17.82
CA ALA A 353 -14.66 -24.98 -16.73
C ALA A 353 -14.31 -24.22 -15.44
N ILE A 354 -13.49 -23.16 -15.56
CA ILE A 354 -13.14 -22.29 -14.44
C ILE A 354 -14.37 -21.65 -13.81
N ARG A 355 -15.28 -21.08 -14.64
CA ARG A 355 -16.50 -20.45 -14.15
C ARG A 355 -17.41 -21.44 -13.43
N ALA A 356 -17.58 -22.63 -13.99
CA ALA A 356 -18.39 -23.69 -13.38
C ALA A 356 -17.81 -24.13 -12.03
N ALA A 357 -16.49 -24.33 -11.97
CA ALA A 357 -15.81 -24.74 -10.74
C ALA A 357 -15.88 -23.63 -9.66
N LEU A 358 -15.56 -22.39 -9.99
CA LEU A 358 -15.65 -21.27 -9.04
C LEU A 358 -17.07 -21.10 -8.52
N LYS A 359 -18.09 -21.16 -9.38
CA LYS A 359 -19.49 -21.04 -8.94
C LYS A 359 -19.91 -22.19 -8.02
N ALA A 360 -19.37 -23.38 -8.20
CA ALA A 360 -19.68 -24.54 -7.35
C ALA A 360 -18.97 -24.47 -5.99
N MET A 361 -17.70 -24.05 -5.98
CA MET A 361 -16.88 -24.03 -4.76
C MET A 361 -17.00 -22.72 -3.98
N HIS A 362 -17.13 -21.60 -4.68
CA HIS A 362 -17.10 -20.23 -4.15
C HIS A 362 -18.22 -19.37 -4.75
N PRO A 363 -19.49 -19.65 -4.43
CA PRO A 363 -20.63 -18.93 -4.99
C PRO A 363 -20.67 -17.43 -4.65
N GLU A 364 -19.88 -17.00 -3.66
CA GLU A 364 -19.70 -15.61 -3.26
C GLU A 364 -18.80 -14.81 -4.20
N ILE A 365 -17.97 -15.48 -5.03
CA ILE A 365 -17.07 -14.81 -5.98
C ILE A 365 -17.89 -14.27 -7.16
N SER A 366 -17.79 -12.97 -7.41
CA SER A 366 -18.42 -12.30 -8.54
C SER A 366 -17.80 -12.73 -9.88
N ASP A 367 -18.53 -12.60 -10.98
CA ASP A 367 -18.00 -12.86 -12.33
C ASP A 367 -16.78 -11.97 -12.63
N ARG A 368 -16.74 -10.76 -12.06
CA ARG A 368 -15.62 -9.83 -12.19
C ARG A 368 -14.38 -10.35 -11.47
N GLN A 369 -14.52 -10.83 -10.25
CA GLN A 369 -13.43 -11.46 -9.51
C GLN A 369 -12.96 -12.74 -10.21
N ALA A 370 -13.89 -13.57 -10.69
CA ALA A 370 -13.60 -14.82 -11.39
C ALA A 370 -12.78 -14.62 -12.70
N SER A 371 -12.80 -13.42 -13.28
CA SER A 371 -12.03 -13.09 -14.49
C SER A 371 -10.55 -12.74 -14.22
N LEU A 372 -10.13 -12.65 -12.95
CA LEU A 372 -8.77 -12.26 -12.58
C LEU A 372 -7.83 -13.46 -12.46
N ASP A 373 -6.62 -13.33 -13.01
CA ASP A 373 -5.54 -14.31 -12.91
C ASP A 373 -5.30 -14.73 -11.46
N VAL A 374 -5.17 -13.74 -10.56
CA VAL A 374 -4.90 -14.00 -9.14
C VAL A 374 -6.02 -14.77 -8.43
N VAL A 375 -7.29 -14.56 -8.80
CA VAL A 375 -8.43 -15.25 -8.20
C VAL A 375 -8.48 -16.71 -8.68
N GLN A 376 -8.29 -16.93 -9.98
CA GLN A 376 -8.24 -18.29 -10.53
C GLN A 376 -7.04 -19.06 -9.99
N LEU A 377 -5.86 -18.44 -9.90
CA LEU A 377 -4.68 -19.07 -9.32
C LEU A 377 -4.94 -19.49 -7.86
N HIS A 378 -5.50 -18.60 -7.04
CA HIS A 378 -5.71 -18.92 -5.62
C HIS A 378 -6.76 -20.02 -5.44
N ASN A 379 -7.94 -19.89 -6.05
CA ASN A 379 -9.05 -20.81 -5.76
C ASN A 379 -8.95 -22.14 -6.53
N ILE A 380 -8.51 -22.11 -7.80
CA ILE A 380 -8.41 -23.35 -8.59
C ILE A 380 -7.06 -24.03 -8.36
N VAL A 381 -5.95 -23.29 -8.48
CA VAL A 381 -4.65 -23.95 -8.43
C VAL A 381 -4.19 -24.20 -7.00
N LEU A 382 -4.13 -23.14 -6.16
CA LEU A 382 -3.57 -23.30 -4.81
C LEU A 382 -4.51 -24.08 -3.87
N GLU A 383 -5.79 -23.76 -3.85
CA GLU A 383 -6.74 -24.39 -2.92
C GLU A 383 -7.25 -25.72 -3.45
N HIS A 384 -7.77 -25.79 -4.69
CA HIS A 384 -8.41 -26.99 -5.21
C HIS A 384 -7.38 -28.03 -5.69
N LEU A 385 -6.40 -27.66 -6.54
CA LEU A 385 -5.44 -28.62 -7.09
C LEU A 385 -4.29 -28.96 -6.14
N LEU A 386 -3.75 -27.98 -5.40
CA LEU A 386 -2.63 -28.17 -4.47
C LEU A 386 -3.08 -28.37 -3.00
N HIS A 387 -4.36 -28.31 -2.72
CA HIS A 387 -4.97 -28.51 -1.39
C HIS A 387 -4.39 -27.60 -0.28
N LEU A 388 -3.91 -26.40 -0.66
CA LEU A 388 -3.48 -25.41 0.33
C LEU A 388 -4.70 -24.77 0.97
N SER A 389 -4.79 -24.83 2.30
CA SER A 389 -5.91 -24.17 2.98
C SER A 389 -5.80 -22.65 2.90
N HIS A 390 -6.93 -21.96 2.84
CA HIS A 390 -6.99 -20.49 2.90
C HIS A 390 -6.19 -19.93 4.09
N GLN A 391 -6.24 -20.61 5.25
CA GLN A 391 -5.44 -20.20 6.42
C GLN A 391 -3.93 -20.35 6.19
N SER A 392 -3.47 -21.43 5.57
CA SER A 392 -2.06 -21.65 5.25
C SER A 392 -1.52 -20.55 4.32
N ILE A 393 -2.31 -20.19 3.30
CA ILE A 393 -1.98 -19.11 2.36
C ILE A 393 -1.93 -17.76 3.09
N ALA A 394 -2.93 -17.46 3.93
CA ALA A 394 -3.01 -16.22 4.70
C ALA A 394 -1.84 -16.07 5.70
N GLU A 395 -1.40 -17.15 6.32
CA GLU A 395 -0.31 -17.20 7.28
C GLU A 395 1.08 -17.39 6.63
N LEU A 396 1.16 -17.48 5.30
CA LEU A 396 2.40 -17.67 4.52
C LEU A 396 3.18 -18.95 4.89
N LYS A 397 2.47 -20.01 5.26
CA LYS A 397 3.12 -21.26 5.74
C LYS A 397 3.77 -22.04 4.61
N ASN A 398 3.12 -22.11 3.44
CA ASN A 398 3.56 -22.90 2.30
C ASN A 398 3.72 -22.08 1.02
N ILE A 399 3.73 -20.74 1.12
CA ILE A 399 3.78 -19.83 -0.02
C ILE A 399 4.70 -18.66 0.27
N ARG A 400 5.46 -18.24 -0.76
CA ARG A 400 6.21 -16.98 -0.80
C ARG A 400 5.74 -16.16 -1.98
N TYR A 401 5.84 -14.84 -1.84
CA TYR A 401 5.50 -13.86 -2.86
C TYR A 401 6.80 -13.21 -3.35
N ILE A 402 7.14 -13.44 -4.61
CA ILE A 402 8.42 -13.00 -5.20
C ILE A 402 8.13 -12.14 -6.44
N ARG A 403 8.85 -11.04 -6.60
CA ARG A 403 8.74 -10.11 -7.71
C ARG A 403 9.45 -10.58 -8.98
N SER A 404 10.68 -11.09 -8.83
CA SER A 404 11.50 -11.56 -9.95
C SER A 404 11.06 -12.95 -10.36
N ALA A 405 10.77 -13.11 -11.66
CA ALA A 405 10.46 -14.41 -12.24
C ALA A 405 11.68 -15.34 -12.14
N GLU A 406 12.89 -14.81 -12.40
CA GLU A 406 14.15 -15.56 -12.32
C GLU A 406 14.37 -16.08 -10.89
N GLU A 407 14.18 -15.23 -9.87
CA GLU A 407 14.31 -15.65 -8.47
C GLU A 407 13.27 -16.71 -8.11
N ALA A 408 12.03 -16.56 -8.57
CA ALA A 408 10.96 -17.53 -8.31
C ALA A 408 11.30 -18.91 -8.89
N VAL A 409 11.79 -18.95 -10.11
CA VAL A 409 12.21 -20.18 -10.80
C VAL A 409 13.45 -20.78 -10.13
N GLU A 410 14.44 -19.98 -9.75
CA GLU A 410 15.64 -20.45 -9.07
C GLU A 410 15.32 -21.13 -7.72
N GLN A 411 14.29 -20.68 -7.00
CA GLN A 411 13.84 -21.34 -5.77
C GLN A 411 13.40 -22.80 -6.04
N VAL A 412 12.77 -23.06 -7.18
CA VAL A 412 12.37 -24.40 -7.58
C VAL A 412 13.57 -25.25 -8.02
N HIS A 413 14.43 -24.70 -8.89
CA HIS A 413 15.61 -25.40 -9.39
C HIS A 413 16.61 -25.74 -8.26
N SER A 414 16.77 -24.85 -7.29
CA SER A 414 17.62 -25.11 -6.10
C SER A 414 16.99 -26.04 -5.06
N GLY A 415 15.76 -26.52 -5.27
CA GLY A 415 15.05 -27.42 -4.37
C GLY A 415 14.50 -26.75 -3.10
N LYS A 416 14.44 -25.44 -3.07
CA LYS A 416 13.85 -24.67 -1.97
C LYS A 416 12.33 -24.53 -2.08
N ALA A 417 11.77 -24.88 -3.24
CA ALA A 417 10.35 -24.87 -3.51
C ALA A 417 9.95 -26.04 -4.42
N ASP A 418 8.66 -26.35 -4.45
CA ASP A 418 8.09 -27.44 -5.25
C ASP A 418 7.63 -26.93 -6.60
N VAL A 419 6.97 -25.78 -6.64
CA VAL A 419 6.47 -25.15 -7.88
C VAL A 419 6.43 -23.63 -7.73
N ALA A 420 6.71 -22.91 -8.81
CA ALA A 420 6.54 -21.47 -8.92
C ALA A 420 5.48 -21.14 -9.98
N PHE A 421 4.52 -20.31 -9.65
CA PHE A 421 3.54 -19.78 -10.57
C PHE A 421 3.89 -18.35 -10.96
N LEU A 422 4.29 -18.16 -12.22
CA LEU A 422 4.52 -16.83 -12.77
C LEU A 422 3.20 -16.29 -13.32
N ILE A 423 2.85 -15.06 -12.96
CA ILE A 423 1.59 -14.43 -13.33
C ILE A 423 1.81 -13.05 -13.96
N LYS A 424 0.81 -12.59 -14.72
CA LYS A 424 0.76 -11.20 -15.19
C LYS A 424 0.47 -10.24 -14.02
N PRO A 425 0.92 -8.97 -14.11
CA PRO A 425 0.49 -7.96 -13.16
C PRO A 425 -0.99 -7.63 -13.36
N VAL A 426 -1.69 -7.31 -12.28
CA VAL A 426 -3.04 -6.74 -12.35
C VAL A 426 -2.98 -5.38 -13.04
N THR A 427 -3.90 -5.10 -13.93
CA THR A 427 -3.98 -3.81 -14.63
C THR A 427 -4.71 -2.75 -13.79
N LEU A 428 -4.49 -1.46 -14.09
CA LEU A 428 -5.23 -0.37 -13.43
C LEU A 428 -6.74 -0.46 -13.69
N ASP A 429 -7.16 -0.90 -14.88
CA ASP A 429 -8.58 -1.07 -15.20
C ASP A 429 -9.21 -2.20 -14.37
N GLN A 430 -8.54 -3.35 -14.25
CA GLN A 430 -8.98 -4.44 -13.38
C GLN A 430 -9.09 -3.99 -11.92
N LEU A 431 -8.07 -3.26 -11.42
CA LEU A 431 -8.08 -2.70 -10.08
C LEU A 431 -9.27 -1.77 -9.85
N LYS A 432 -9.50 -0.85 -10.80
CA LYS A 432 -10.61 0.13 -10.76
C LYS A 432 -11.96 -0.58 -10.74
N ASP A 433 -12.15 -1.55 -11.62
CA ASP A 433 -13.39 -2.32 -11.74
C ASP A 433 -13.72 -3.08 -10.47
N ILE A 434 -12.75 -3.79 -9.88
CA ILE A 434 -12.90 -4.53 -8.63
C ILE A 434 -13.23 -3.58 -7.47
N SER A 435 -12.42 -2.53 -7.32
CA SER A 435 -12.56 -1.60 -6.20
C SER A 435 -13.91 -0.89 -6.20
N LEU A 436 -14.30 -0.32 -7.34
CA LEU A 436 -15.55 0.46 -7.45
C LEU A 436 -16.81 -0.40 -7.34
N ALA A 437 -16.69 -1.72 -7.56
CA ALA A 437 -17.76 -2.69 -7.29
C ALA A 437 -17.83 -3.15 -5.83
N ASN A 438 -16.94 -2.66 -4.94
CA ASN A 438 -16.72 -3.15 -3.59
C ASN A 438 -16.30 -4.63 -3.51
N ASP A 439 -15.79 -5.17 -4.60
CA ASP A 439 -15.13 -6.47 -4.62
C ASP A 439 -13.70 -6.37 -4.10
N VAL A 440 -13.13 -7.49 -3.68
CA VAL A 440 -11.75 -7.57 -3.20
C VAL A 440 -11.01 -8.71 -3.88
N MET A 441 -9.70 -8.54 -4.03
CA MET A 441 -8.78 -9.55 -4.52
C MET A 441 -8.10 -10.28 -3.35
N PRO A 442 -7.55 -11.47 -3.58
CA PRO A 442 -6.64 -12.10 -2.62
C PRO A 442 -5.52 -11.17 -2.18
N GLN A 443 -4.93 -11.45 -1.02
CA GLN A 443 -3.77 -10.67 -0.55
C GLN A 443 -2.60 -10.74 -1.55
N LYS A 444 -1.79 -9.65 -1.57
CA LYS A 444 -0.62 -9.54 -2.45
C LYS A 444 -0.95 -9.64 -3.95
N SER A 445 -2.15 -9.23 -4.35
CA SER A 445 -2.55 -9.17 -5.76
C SER A 445 -1.89 -8.03 -6.53
N THR A 446 -1.55 -6.94 -5.84
CA THR A 446 -0.92 -5.77 -6.44
C THR A 446 0.40 -5.43 -5.75
N ASP A 447 1.38 -5.00 -6.53
CA ASP A 447 2.63 -4.47 -6.01
C ASP A 447 3.00 -3.18 -6.74
N PHE A 448 2.47 -2.08 -6.24
CA PHE A 448 2.77 -0.74 -6.78
C PHE A 448 4.24 -0.39 -6.56
N TYR A 449 4.92 -0.05 -7.64
CA TYR A 449 6.33 0.33 -7.65
C TYR A 449 6.52 1.75 -8.21
N PRO A 450 7.47 2.51 -7.66
CA PRO A 450 8.16 2.30 -6.38
C PRO A 450 7.23 2.50 -5.19
N LYS A 451 7.68 2.10 -3.99
CA LYS A 451 6.94 2.38 -2.76
C LYS A 451 7.05 3.86 -2.40
N LEU A 452 6.08 4.36 -1.62
CA LEU A 452 6.15 5.71 -1.07
C LEU A 452 7.17 5.75 0.06
N LEU A 453 8.08 6.71 0.01
CA LEU A 453 9.15 6.84 1.01
C LEU A 453 8.61 7.45 2.30
N SER A 454 8.90 6.83 3.45
CA SER A 454 8.49 7.31 4.77
C SER A 454 9.49 8.33 5.31
N GLY A 455 9.01 9.41 5.94
CA GLY A 455 9.85 10.43 6.56
C GLY A 455 10.00 11.73 5.75
N LEU A 456 9.38 11.84 4.56
CA LEU A 456 9.32 13.10 3.81
C LEU A 456 8.46 14.15 4.52
N ALA A 457 7.40 13.70 5.15
CA ALA A 457 6.50 14.44 6.01
C ALA A 457 5.98 13.51 7.11
N ILE A 458 5.62 14.06 8.27
CA ILE A 458 5.01 13.35 9.39
C ILE A 458 3.84 14.21 9.88
N TYR A 459 2.69 13.60 10.10
CA TYR A 459 1.54 14.29 10.69
C TYR A 459 1.47 14.02 12.19
N ALA A 460 1.71 15.05 12.99
CA ALA A 460 1.52 15.01 14.43
C ALA A 460 0.05 15.28 14.80
N LEU A 461 -0.48 14.51 15.75
CA LEU A 461 -1.86 14.57 16.22
C LEU A 461 -2.00 15.47 17.48
N ASP A 462 -1.21 16.54 17.56
CA ASP A 462 -1.16 17.54 18.66
C ASP A 462 -1.42 18.97 18.14
#